data_509f9752dbe47026e286d88948f1488d
#
_entry.id   509f9752dbe47026e286d88948f1488d
#
_cell.length_a   1.000
_cell.length_b   1.000
_cell.length_c   1.000
_cell.angle_alpha   90.00
_cell.angle_beta   90.00
_cell.angle_gamma   90.00
#
_symmetry.space_group_name_H-M   'P 1'
#
loop_
_entity.id
_entity.type
_entity.pdbx_description
1 polymer ?
#
loop_
_entity_poly.entity_id
_entity_poly.type
_entity_poly.pdbx_seq_one_letter_code
_entity_poly.pdbx_strand_id
1 'polypeptide(L)' 'MSLENAPPEIKLAVDLIMLLEENQIEPRIALAALEIVRNDFEKKCSQEGSDAAPQSKRY' A
#
# COMPACT_ATOMS: atom_id res chain seq x y z
N MET A 1 -16.65 13.96 4.22
CA MET A 1 -16.67 12.54 4.41
C MET A 1 -15.80 12.15 5.57
N SER A 2 -16.24 11.25 6.36
CA SER A 2 -15.46 10.87 7.53
C SER A 2 -14.55 9.73 7.19
N LEU A 3 -13.34 9.77 7.70
CA LEU A 3 -12.40 8.67 7.46
C LEU A 3 -12.89 7.38 8.07
N GLU A 4 -13.71 7.48 9.09
CA GLU A 4 -14.21 6.27 9.71
C GLU A 4 -15.06 5.46 8.79
N ASN A 5 -15.70 6.11 7.85
CA ASN A 5 -16.54 5.41 6.89
C ASN A 5 -15.86 5.19 5.57
N ALA A 6 -14.61 5.54 5.44
CA ALA A 6 -13.91 5.38 4.18
C ALA A 6 -13.52 3.92 3.97
N PRO A 7 -13.41 3.48 2.74
CA PRO A 7 -12.89 2.13 2.48
C PRO A 7 -11.47 1.98 3.03
N PRO A 8 -11.09 0.75 3.32
CA PRO A 8 -9.76 0.52 3.90
C PRO A 8 -8.62 1.07 3.04
N GLU A 9 -8.75 1.00 1.74
CA GLU A 9 -7.66 1.48 0.90
C GLU A 9 -7.54 2.99 0.96
N ILE A 10 -8.64 3.69 1.18
CA ILE A 10 -8.58 5.14 1.33
C ILE A 10 -7.91 5.50 2.65
N LYS A 11 -8.25 4.80 3.70
CA LYS A 11 -7.61 5.06 4.99
C LYS A 11 -6.12 4.82 4.90
N LEU A 12 -5.74 3.73 4.29
CA LEU A 12 -4.33 3.40 4.17
C LEU A 12 -3.61 4.44 3.32
N ALA A 13 -4.24 4.88 2.25
CA ALA A 13 -3.62 5.87 1.40
C ALA A 13 -3.37 7.17 2.15
N VAL A 14 -4.34 7.60 2.94
CA VAL A 14 -4.17 8.81 3.72
C VAL A 14 -3.02 8.65 4.71
N ASP A 15 -2.98 7.51 5.39
CA ASP A 15 -1.90 7.25 6.33
C ASP A 15 -0.56 7.27 5.65
N LEU A 16 -0.47 6.69 4.46
CA LEU A 16 0.78 6.69 3.71
C LEU A 16 1.20 8.09 3.33
N ILE A 17 0.25 8.89 2.87
CA ILE A 17 0.57 10.25 2.49
C ILE A 17 1.12 11.00 3.69
N MET A 18 0.48 10.86 4.83
CA MET A 18 0.93 11.54 6.02
C MET A 18 2.32 11.08 6.44
N LEU A 19 2.55 9.78 6.38
CA LEU A 19 3.84 9.23 6.75
C LEU A 19 4.93 9.76 5.83
N LEU A 20 4.67 9.76 4.54
CA LEU A 20 5.66 10.23 3.59
C LEU A 20 5.94 11.70 3.75
N GLU A 21 4.91 12.48 4.05
CA GLU A 21 5.10 13.89 4.24
C GLU A 21 5.83 14.20 5.54
N GLU A 22 5.52 13.46 6.58
CA GLU A 22 6.21 13.66 7.84
C GLU A 22 7.70 13.36 7.73
N ASN A 23 8.04 12.41 6.89
CA ASN A 23 9.43 12.07 6.69
C ASN A 23 10.07 12.89 5.58
N GLN A 24 9.31 13.81 5.01
CA GLN A 24 9.83 14.72 4.01
C GLN A 24 10.40 14.00 2.81
N ILE A 25 9.69 12.98 2.38
CA ILE A 25 10.11 12.22 1.21
C ILE A 25 9.77 13.01 -0.03
N GLU A 26 10.72 13.16 -0.92
CA GLU A 26 10.47 13.88 -2.15
C GLU A 26 9.38 13.19 -2.95
N PRO A 27 8.51 13.97 -3.59
CA PRO A 27 7.42 13.35 -4.37
C PRO A 27 7.90 12.37 -5.42
N ARG A 28 9.01 12.64 -6.09
CA ARG A 28 9.50 11.72 -7.08
C ARG A 28 9.91 10.40 -6.49
N ILE A 29 10.57 10.48 -5.34
CA ILE A 29 11.00 9.27 -4.66
C ILE A 29 9.78 8.49 -4.20
N ALA A 30 8.79 9.21 -3.67
CA ALA A 30 7.58 8.55 -3.21
C ALA A 30 6.88 7.83 -4.36
N LEU A 31 6.79 8.48 -5.51
CA LEU A 31 6.15 7.85 -6.64
C LEU A 31 6.89 6.62 -7.10
N ALA A 32 8.20 6.69 -7.15
CA ALA A 32 8.98 5.54 -7.58
C ALA A 32 8.82 4.38 -6.59
N ALA A 33 8.83 4.70 -5.32
CA ALA A 33 8.67 3.66 -4.30
C ALA A 33 7.29 3.03 -4.39
N LEU A 34 6.27 3.83 -4.59
CA LEU A 34 4.92 3.31 -4.68
C LEU A 34 4.75 2.40 -5.88
N GLU A 35 5.47 2.69 -6.95
CA GLU A 35 5.41 1.82 -8.11
C GLU A 35 5.99 0.46 -7.80
N ILE A 36 7.07 0.43 -7.06
CA ILE A 36 7.67 -0.84 -6.65
C ILE A 36 6.69 -1.60 -5.76
N VAL A 37 6.08 -0.91 -4.82
CA VAL A 37 5.11 -1.51 -3.93
C VAL A 37 3.93 -2.06 -4.73
N ARG A 38 3.47 -1.29 -5.69
CA ARG A 38 2.34 -1.72 -6.49
C ARG A 38 2.64 -3.02 -7.23
N ASN A 39 3.81 -3.07 -7.86
CA ASN A 39 4.18 -4.26 -8.59
C ASN A 39 4.25 -5.47 -7.69
N ASP A 40 4.77 -5.28 -6.50
CA ASP A 40 4.86 -6.37 -5.56
C ASP A 40 3.49 -6.91 -5.18
N PHE A 41 2.57 -6.00 -4.89
CA PHE A 41 1.25 -6.43 -4.47
C PHE A 41 0.41 -6.95 -5.62
N GLU A 42 0.69 -6.53 -6.82
CA GLU A 42 0.02 -7.12 -7.96
C GLU A 42 0.35 -8.59 -8.09
N LYS A 43 1.60 -8.93 -7.82
CA LYS A 43 1.99 -10.32 -7.83
C LYS A 43 1.29 -11.09 -6.73
N LYS A 44 1.20 -10.48 -5.57
CA LYS A 44 0.55 -11.15 -4.45
C LYS A 44 -0.92 -11.38 -4.70
N CYS A 45 -1.57 -10.42 -5.34
CA CYS A 45 -2.96 -10.60 -5.68
C CYS A 45 -3.15 -11.76 -6.64
N SER A 46 -2.27 -11.87 -7.59
CA SER A 46 -2.37 -12.98 -8.53
C SER A 46 -2.19 -14.31 -7.82
N GLN A 47 -1.27 -14.33 -6.91
CA GLN A 47 -1.02 -15.56 -6.19
C GLN A 47 -2.16 -15.93 -5.27
N GLU A 48 -2.77 -14.92 -4.68
CA GLU A 48 -3.88 -15.18 -3.81
C GLU A 48 -4.98 -15.94 -4.50
N GLY A 49 -5.27 -15.52 -5.69
CA GLY A 49 -6.33 -16.17 -6.40
C GLY A 49 -6.04 -17.62 -6.66
N SER A 50 -4.78 -17.95 -6.80
CA SER A 50 -4.51 -19.29 -7.17
C SER A 50 -4.20 -20.14 -5.99
N ASP A 51 -3.68 -19.69 -4.87
CA ASP A 51 -3.38 -20.60 -3.94
C ASP A 51 -3.43 -20.15 -2.65
N ALA A 52 -3.92 -19.30 -2.35
CA ALA A 52 -4.12 -19.04 -1.06
C ALA A 52 -3.09 -19.28 -0.14
N ALA A 53 -2.04 -19.46 -0.44
CA ALA A 53 -1.05 -19.67 0.49
C ALA A 53 -0.84 -18.50 1.26
N PRO A 54 -0.90 -18.51 2.26
CA PRO A 54 -0.74 -17.39 3.01
C PRO A 54 0.56 -17.10 3.31
N GLN A 55 1.09 -16.98 3.00
CA GLN A 55 2.15 -16.63 3.34
C GLN A 55 2.45 -15.79 4.08
N SER A 56 2.36 -15.37 4.48
CA SER A 56 2.66 -14.64 5.20
C SER A 56 3.05 -14.10 5.79
N LYS A 57 3.16 -13.76 5.97
CA LYS A 57 3.42 -13.23 6.61
C LYS A 57 4.15 -12.84 7.28
N ARG A 58 4.62 -12.41 7.38
CA ARG A 58 5.35 -12.13 7.94
C ARG A 58 5.71 -11.08 8.25
N TYR A 59 5.55 -10.34 8.56
CA TYR A 59 5.97 -9.40 8.96
C TYR A 59 5.87 -9.15 9.54
#